data_502f14275d4e6a6dcbdd3ef7e27e9f14
#
_entry.id   502f14275d4e6a6dcbdd3ef7e27e9f14
#
_cell.length_a   1.000
_cell.length_b   1.000
_cell.length_c   1.000
_cell.angle_alpha   90.00
_cell.angle_beta   90.00
_cell.angle_gamma   90.00
#
_symmetry.space_group_name_H-M   'P 1'
#
loop_
_entity.id
_entity.type
_entity.pdbx_description
1 polymer ?
#
loop_
_entity_poly.entity_id
_entity_poly.type
_entity_poly.pdbx_seq_one_letter_code
_entity_poly.pdbx_strand_id
1 'polypeptide(L)'
;CASEQSIICEEDYKPAVQAEMEKQGAYFLSDEESAKLGKFILRANGTMNPAIVGKSVQTIAGLAGLEVPAGARVLVCKEDGVGRGHPYSNEKLAPILGFYTGKDYQDVCEKVCMILSYEGKGHTFSMHTNNQEMVEYFAKRVPVSRICVNTPSTMGGIGASTALLPSLTLGCGAIGGSATSENVGPMQLLNLRYVAMGMLEMEDIRASLPDCSSGVCVMKNAADAPAAAPTMAAPAASAASTNLNDTQMDELVRKIIERLQNA
;
A
#
# COMPACT_ATOMS: atom_id res chain seq x y z
N CYS A 1 -5.40 4.86 -7.25
CA CYS A 1 -5.16 4.88 -5.79
C CYS A 1 -3.93 4.08 -5.37
N ALA A 2 -3.57 3.00 -6.06
CA ALA A 2 -2.38 2.21 -5.72
C ALA A 2 -1.08 2.71 -6.36
N SER A 3 -1.11 3.73 -7.24
CA SER A 3 0.08 4.34 -7.79
C SER A 3 0.72 5.32 -6.80
N GLU A 4 2.00 5.53 -6.97
CA GLU A 4 2.75 6.50 -6.19
C GLU A 4 2.15 7.90 -6.36
N GLN A 5 1.94 8.60 -5.25
CA GLN A 5 1.46 9.98 -5.21
C GLN A 5 2.57 10.96 -4.82
N SER A 6 3.55 10.45 -4.06
CA SER A 6 4.69 11.21 -3.59
C SER A 6 5.94 10.33 -3.59
N ILE A 7 7.08 10.96 -3.79
CA ILE A 7 8.41 10.34 -3.66
C ILE A 7 9.16 11.10 -2.56
N ILE A 8 9.72 10.35 -1.63
CA ILE A 8 10.56 10.89 -0.56
C ILE A 8 11.90 10.17 -0.61
N CYS A 9 13.00 10.89 -0.69
CA CYS A 9 14.34 10.32 -0.64
C CYS A 9 15.21 11.06 0.37
N GLU A 10 16.29 10.44 0.82
CA GLU A 10 17.31 11.12 1.60
C GLU A 10 18.02 12.18 0.73
N GLU A 11 18.43 13.30 1.34
CA GLU A 11 19.01 14.45 0.62
C GLU A 11 20.25 14.07 -0.19
N ASP A 12 21.07 13.16 0.32
CA ASP A 12 22.28 12.68 -0.35
C ASP A 12 22.00 11.96 -1.67
N TYR A 13 20.85 11.28 -1.77
CA TYR A 13 20.44 10.57 -2.99
C TYR A 13 19.66 11.43 -3.99
N LYS A 14 19.21 12.62 -3.59
CA LYS A 14 18.37 13.50 -4.41
C LYS A 14 18.92 13.73 -5.82
N PRO A 15 20.22 14.10 -6.03
CA PRO A 15 20.72 14.35 -7.39
C PRO A 15 20.64 13.10 -8.27
N ALA A 16 20.97 11.93 -7.73
CA ALA A 16 20.95 10.68 -8.46
C ALA A 16 19.52 10.25 -8.81
N VAL A 17 18.60 10.35 -7.84
CA VAL A 17 17.17 10.04 -8.03
C VAL A 17 16.57 10.97 -9.07
N GLN A 18 16.81 12.27 -8.98
CA GLN A 18 16.30 13.25 -9.95
C GLN A 18 16.82 12.96 -11.36
N ALA A 19 18.13 12.75 -11.52
CA ALA A 19 18.73 12.47 -12.82
C ALA A 19 18.17 11.19 -13.46
N GLU A 20 17.94 10.13 -12.67
CA GLU A 20 17.36 8.90 -13.19
C GLU A 20 15.89 9.06 -13.55
N MET A 21 15.12 9.80 -12.76
CA MET A 21 13.72 10.10 -13.07
C MET A 21 13.60 10.92 -14.37
N GLU A 22 14.45 11.91 -14.57
CA GLU A 22 14.48 12.72 -15.81
C GLU A 22 14.76 11.86 -17.06
N LYS A 23 15.71 10.90 -16.97
CA LYS A 23 15.95 9.94 -18.06
C LYS A 23 14.71 9.10 -18.39
N GLN A 24 13.87 8.81 -17.39
CA GLN A 24 12.64 8.04 -17.56
C GLN A 24 11.45 8.89 -17.98
N GLY A 25 11.65 10.19 -18.21
CA GLY A 25 10.64 11.11 -18.70
C GLY A 25 9.92 11.91 -17.61
N ALA A 26 10.49 12.01 -16.42
CA ALA A 26 10.00 12.95 -15.43
C ALA A 26 10.37 14.39 -15.81
N TYR A 27 9.43 15.30 -15.65
CA TYR A 27 9.64 16.72 -15.82
C TYR A 27 9.48 17.41 -14.46
N PHE A 28 10.58 17.90 -13.92
CA PHE A 28 10.60 18.68 -12.68
C PHE A 28 10.19 20.11 -12.98
N LEU A 29 9.06 20.53 -12.40
CA LEU A 29 8.52 21.86 -12.58
C LEU A 29 9.36 22.89 -11.81
N SER A 30 9.47 24.09 -12.40
CA SER A 30 9.95 25.28 -11.68
C SER A 30 8.96 25.67 -10.57
N ASP A 31 9.39 26.55 -9.68
CA ASP A 31 8.54 27.04 -8.60
C ASP A 31 7.30 27.79 -9.13
N GLU A 32 7.45 28.52 -10.23
CA GLU A 32 6.34 29.22 -10.89
C GLU A 32 5.35 28.27 -11.53
N GLU A 33 5.84 27.25 -12.25
CA GLU A 33 5.02 26.22 -12.86
C GLU A 33 4.29 25.39 -11.78
N SER A 34 5.01 25.02 -10.70
CA SER A 34 4.43 24.34 -9.55
C SER A 34 3.33 25.18 -8.89
N ALA A 35 3.56 26.46 -8.67
CA ALA A 35 2.54 27.33 -8.09
C ALA A 35 1.29 27.44 -8.97
N LYS A 36 1.48 27.47 -10.29
CA LYS A 36 0.38 27.52 -11.27
C LYS A 36 -0.38 26.21 -11.31
N LEU A 37 0.32 25.07 -11.38
CA LEU A 37 -0.29 23.75 -11.35
C LEU A 37 -1.03 23.48 -10.03
N GLY A 38 -0.41 23.84 -8.90
CA GLY A 38 -1.00 23.64 -7.57
C GLY A 38 -2.34 24.34 -7.38
N LYS A 39 -2.49 25.56 -7.94
CA LYS A 39 -3.78 26.27 -7.95
C LYS A 39 -4.83 25.60 -8.83
N PHE A 40 -4.41 24.88 -9.88
CA PHE A 40 -5.31 24.23 -10.81
C PHE A 40 -5.78 22.85 -10.33
N ILE A 41 -4.89 22.08 -9.70
CA ILE A 41 -5.21 20.72 -9.27
C ILE A 41 -6.15 20.63 -8.06
N LEU A 42 -6.28 21.72 -7.29
CA LEU A 42 -7.22 21.81 -6.17
C LEU A 42 -8.35 22.79 -6.48
N ARG A 43 -9.56 22.43 -6.07
CA ARG A 43 -10.71 23.32 -6.03
C ARG A 43 -10.64 24.26 -4.83
N ALA A 44 -11.44 25.31 -4.85
CA ALA A 44 -11.51 26.28 -3.75
C ALA A 44 -11.88 25.66 -2.39
N ASN A 45 -12.60 24.54 -2.39
CA ASN A 45 -12.94 23.78 -1.19
C ASN A 45 -11.82 22.80 -0.72
N GLY A 46 -10.67 22.78 -1.41
CA GLY A 46 -9.53 21.93 -1.10
C GLY A 46 -9.62 20.50 -1.65
N THR A 47 -10.67 20.14 -2.38
CA THR A 47 -10.78 18.84 -3.02
C THR A 47 -10.06 18.81 -4.37
N MET A 48 -9.62 17.61 -4.78
CA MET A 48 -8.97 17.39 -6.08
C MET A 48 -9.89 17.81 -7.23
N ASN A 49 -9.30 18.47 -8.24
CA ASN A 49 -10.00 18.83 -9.46
C ASN A 49 -10.22 17.57 -10.33
N PRO A 50 -11.47 17.11 -10.55
CA PRO A 50 -11.71 15.89 -11.32
C PRO A 50 -11.31 16.01 -12.80
N ALA A 51 -11.04 17.21 -13.32
CA ALA A 51 -10.61 17.40 -14.68
C ALA A 51 -9.22 16.79 -14.98
N ILE A 52 -8.39 16.52 -13.93
CA ILE A 52 -7.07 15.93 -14.10
C ILE A 52 -7.05 14.41 -13.95
N VAL A 53 -8.07 13.84 -13.31
CA VAL A 53 -8.09 12.41 -12.96
C VAL A 53 -7.99 11.53 -14.21
N GLY A 54 -6.98 10.67 -14.24
CA GLY A 54 -6.72 9.75 -15.35
C GLY A 54 -6.29 10.44 -16.67
N LYS A 55 -5.90 11.72 -16.65
CA LYS A 55 -5.44 12.44 -17.84
C LYS A 55 -3.94 12.31 -18.05
N SER A 56 -3.50 12.46 -19.30
CA SER A 56 -2.09 12.51 -19.65
C SER A 56 -1.43 13.80 -19.17
N VAL A 57 -0.10 13.79 -19.04
CA VAL A 57 0.71 14.99 -18.72
C VAL A 57 0.39 16.15 -19.65
N GLN A 58 0.34 15.89 -20.95
CA GLN A 58 0.08 16.93 -21.97
C GLN A 58 -1.31 17.54 -21.83
N THR A 59 -2.32 16.72 -21.51
CA THR A 59 -3.68 17.22 -21.27
C THR A 59 -3.72 18.09 -20.03
N ILE A 60 -3.10 17.66 -18.94
CA ILE A 60 -3.04 18.40 -17.67
C ILE A 60 -2.30 19.71 -17.85
N ALA A 61 -1.14 19.67 -18.51
CA ALA A 61 -0.34 20.86 -18.79
C ALA A 61 -1.14 21.89 -19.61
N GLY A 62 -1.79 21.45 -20.68
CA GLY A 62 -2.63 22.32 -21.49
C GLY A 62 -3.78 22.97 -20.70
N LEU A 63 -4.48 22.17 -19.86
CA LEU A 63 -5.55 22.69 -19.00
C LEU A 63 -5.05 23.67 -17.93
N ALA A 64 -3.86 23.45 -17.40
CA ALA A 64 -3.21 24.33 -16.43
C ALA A 64 -2.50 25.52 -17.09
N GLY A 65 -2.42 25.56 -18.43
CA GLY A 65 -1.71 26.58 -19.20
C GLY A 65 -0.18 26.51 -19.01
N LEU A 66 0.36 25.31 -18.90
CA LEU A 66 1.80 25.02 -18.80
C LEU A 66 2.33 24.52 -20.14
N GLU A 67 3.58 24.84 -20.43
CA GLU A 67 4.32 24.29 -21.56
C GLU A 67 5.29 23.24 -21.02
N VAL A 68 5.14 21.97 -21.44
CA VAL A 68 5.97 20.86 -21.00
C VAL A 68 6.56 20.12 -22.19
N PRO A 69 7.72 19.48 -22.05
CA PRO A 69 8.29 18.66 -23.13
C PRO A 69 7.32 17.59 -23.62
N ALA A 70 7.25 17.37 -24.92
CA ALA A 70 6.36 16.35 -25.52
C ALA A 70 6.60 14.94 -24.99
N GLY A 71 7.85 14.63 -24.58
CA GLY A 71 8.24 13.36 -23.99
C GLY A 71 7.97 13.24 -22.49
N ALA A 72 7.42 14.26 -21.83
CA ALA A 72 7.14 14.20 -20.39
C ALA A 72 6.06 13.17 -20.09
N ARG A 73 6.37 12.25 -19.17
CA ARG A 73 5.51 11.15 -18.74
C ARG A 73 4.89 11.38 -17.37
N VAL A 74 5.56 12.17 -16.52
CA VAL A 74 5.12 12.53 -15.18
C VAL A 74 5.63 13.94 -14.84
N LEU A 75 4.79 14.72 -14.16
CA LEU A 75 5.16 16.02 -13.60
C LEU A 75 5.62 15.84 -12.17
N VAL A 76 6.73 16.43 -11.82
CA VAL A 76 7.30 16.33 -10.47
C VAL A 76 7.41 17.71 -9.86
N CYS A 77 6.80 17.88 -8.70
CA CYS A 77 6.73 19.14 -7.98
C CYS A 77 7.46 19.01 -6.64
N LYS A 78 8.42 19.86 -6.39
CA LYS A 78 9.04 19.92 -5.06
C LYS A 78 8.01 20.34 -4.03
N GLU A 79 8.03 19.67 -2.89
CA GLU A 79 7.12 19.93 -1.80
C GLU A 79 7.87 19.76 -0.47
N ASP A 80 7.56 20.59 0.51
CA ASP A 80 8.24 20.59 1.81
C ASP A 80 7.28 20.39 2.99
N GLY A 81 5.99 20.51 2.74
CA GLY A 81 4.95 20.39 3.75
C GLY A 81 3.83 19.45 3.38
N VAL A 82 2.91 19.26 4.31
CA VAL A 82 1.75 18.38 4.18
C VAL A 82 0.49 19.11 4.63
N GLY A 83 -0.59 18.90 3.91
CA GLY A 83 -1.89 19.42 4.29
C GLY A 83 -2.29 20.68 3.53
N ARG A 84 -3.15 21.49 4.16
CA ARG A 84 -3.69 22.69 3.53
C ARG A 84 -2.56 23.68 3.17
N GLY A 85 -2.49 24.07 1.93
CA GLY A 85 -1.42 24.92 1.39
C GLY A 85 -0.32 24.15 0.65
N HIS A 86 -0.30 22.83 0.78
CA HIS A 86 0.65 21.92 0.13
C HIS A 86 -0.08 20.99 -0.85
N PRO A 87 -0.45 21.49 -2.05
CA PRO A 87 -1.37 20.80 -2.96
C PRO A 87 -0.86 19.43 -3.40
N TYR A 88 0.45 19.24 -3.45
CA TYR A 88 1.06 18.00 -3.89
C TYR A 88 1.12 16.91 -2.83
N SER A 89 0.73 17.23 -1.59
CA SER A 89 0.55 16.23 -0.53
C SER A 89 -0.78 15.45 -0.63
N ASN A 90 -1.71 15.93 -1.46
CA ASN A 90 -2.99 15.26 -1.70
C ASN A 90 -2.88 14.10 -2.68
N GLU A 91 -3.85 13.19 -2.67
CA GLU A 91 -4.04 12.20 -3.72
C GLU A 91 -4.44 12.91 -5.03
N LYS A 92 -3.73 12.62 -6.13
CA LYS A 92 -3.91 13.34 -7.38
C LYS A 92 -4.60 12.52 -8.47
N LEU A 93 -4.48 11.18 -8.42
CA LEU A 93 -5.01 10.24 -9.41
C LEU A 93 -4.61 10.62 -10.86
N ALA A 94 -3.43 11.17 -11.00
CA ALA A 94 -2.90 11.77 -12.21
C ALA A 94 -1.37 11.61 -12.22
N PRO A 95 -0.69 11.71 -13.37
CA PRO A 95 0.76 11.61 -13.45
C PRO A 95 1.45 12.88 -12.91
N ILE A 96 1.22 13.15 -11.63
CA ILE A 96 1.81 14.27 -10.88
C ILE A 96 2.32 13.71 -9.55
N LEU A 97 3.58 13.94 -9.21
CA LEU A 97 4.22 13.50 -7.99
C LEU A 97 4.67 14.69 -7.14
N GLY A 98 4.41 14.63 -5.83
CA GLY A 98 5.11 15.43 -4.85
C GLY A 98 6.51 14.86 -4.60
N PHE A 99 7.54 15.69 -4.59
CA PHE A 99 8.91 15.28 -4.35
C PHE A 99 9.46 15.92 -3.09
N TYR A 100 9.75 15.08 -2.10
CA TYR A 100 10.23 15.46 -0.79
C TYR A 100 11.64 14.94 -0.55
N THR A 101 12.34 15.57 0.38
CA THR A 101 13.63 15.08 0.86
C THR A 101 13.64 14.98 2.38
N GLY A 102 14.41 14.06 2.92
CA GLY A 102 14.68 13.90 4.34
C GLY A 102 16.16 13.84 4.61
N LYS A 103 16.58 14.18 5.85
CA LYS A 103 17.98 14.18 6.26
C LYS A 103 18.56 12.75 6.33
N ASP A 104 17.74 11.84 6.77
CA ASP A 104 18.05 10.44 6.97
C ASP A 104 16.75 9.60 6.83
N TYR A 105 16.86 8.27 6.90
CA TYR A 105 15.72 7.40 6.76
C TYR A 105 14.67 7.57 7.88
N GLN A 106 15.04 8.06 9.06
CA GLN A 106 14.13 8.36 10.15
C GLN A 106 13.24 9.56 9.79
N ASP A 107 13.86 10.66 9.34
CA ASP A 107 13.13 11.85 8.87
C ASP A 107 12.26 11.51 7.64
N VAL A 108 12.76 10.68 6.72
CA VAL A 108 11.96 10.15 5.61
C VAL A 108 10.74 9.39 6.13
N CYS A 109 10.90 8.51 7.11
CA CYS A 109 9.79 7.76 7.71
C CYS A 109 8.75 8.69 8.37
N GLU A 110 9.19 9.72 9.06
CA GLU A 110 8.28 10.72 9.66
C GLU A 110 7.48 11.44 8.60
N LYS A 111 8.12 11.90 7.51
CA LYS A 111 7.43 12.54 6.39
C LYS A 111 6.43 11.60 5.71
N VAL A 112 6.80 10.33 5.50
CA VAL A 112 5.88 9.30 4.99
C VAL A 112 4.66 9.17 5.88
N CYS A 113 4.87 9.07 7.21
CA CYS A 113 3.78 8.97 8.17
C CYS A 113 2.89 10.22 8.18
N MET A 114 3.46 11.42 8.02
CA MET A 114 2.71 12.67 7.94
C MET A 114 1.82 12.70 6.68
N ILE A 115 2.37 12.39 5.52
CA ILE A 115 1.64 12.37 4.24
C ILE A 115 0.52 11.34 4.30
N LEU A 116 0.80 10.12 4.71
CA LEU A 116 -0.19 9.05 4.82
C LEU A 116 -1.27 9.33 5.88
N SER A 117 -0.91 10.04 6.96
CA SER A 117 -1.89 10.43 7.98
C SER A 117 -2.83 11.52 7.49
N TYR A 118 -2.40 12.35 6.56
CA TYR A 118 -3.22 13.36 5.91
C TYR A 118 -4.14 12.73 4.86
N GLU A 119 -3.57 11.96 3.93
CA GLU A 119 -4.30 11.22 2.89
C GLU A 119 -3.61 9.90 2.56
N GLY A 120 -4.35 8.82 2.39
CA GLY A 120 -3.82 7.50 2.01
C GLY A 120 -3.63 6.51 3.15
N LYS A 121 -4.07 6.83 4.36
CA LYS A 121 -4.02 5.94 5.53
C LYS A 121 -4.61 4.56 5.22
N GLY A 122 -3.85 3.53 5.57
CA GLY A 122 -4.27 2.15 5.38
C GLY A 122 -4.02 1.58 3.98
N HIS A 123 -3.65 2.37 2.97
CA HIS A 123 -3.52 1.86 1.61
C HIS A 123 -2.20 1.11 1.37
N THR A 124 -1.29 1.66 0.63
CA THR A 124 -0.04 0.99 0.20
C THR A 124 1.13 1.98 0.24
N PHE A 125 2.26 1.50 0.73
CA PHE A 125 3.54 2.18 0.71
C PHE A 125 4.57 1.32 -0.04
N SER A 126 5.41 1.94 -0.85
CA SER A 126 6.49 1.28 -1.56
C SER A 126 7.83 1.87 -1.14
N MET A 127 8.81 1.02 -0.90
CA MET A 127 10.16 1.45 -0.57
C MET A 127 11.21 0.65 -1.35
N HIS A 128 12.35 1.28 -1.61
CA HIS A 128 13.46 0.68 -2.33
C HIS A 128 14.70 0.71 -1.45
N THR A 129 15.10 -0.44 -0.93
CA THR A 129 16.26 -0.61 -0.05
C THR A 129 16.69 -2.06 0.00
N ASN A 130 17.98 -2.30 0.26
CA ASN A 130 18.51 -3.62 0.58
C ASN A 130 18.81 -3.78 2.08
N ASN A 131 18.50 -2.77 2.92
CA ASN A 131 18.71 -2.81 4.34
C ASN A 131 17.48 -3.35 5.06
N GLN A 132 17.58 -4.57 5.60
CA GLN A 132 16.47 -5.23 6.31
C GLN A 132 16.06 -4.49 7.59
N GLU A 133 17.00 -3.88 8.31
CA GLU A 133 16.67 -3.09 9.51
C GLU A 133 15.80 -1.87 9.18
N MET A 134 16.07 -1.25 8.02
CA MET A 134 15.26 -0.15 7.52
C MET A 134 13.85 -0.64 7.16
N VAL A 135 13.72 -1.80 6.50
CA VAL A 135 12.40 -2.38 6.20
C VAL A 135 11.60 -2.59 7.48
N GLU A 136 12.21 -3.17 8.53
CA GLU A 136 11.56 -3.39 9.81
C GLU A 136 11.20 -2.08 10.54
N TYR A 137 12.06 -1.07 10.43
CA TYR A 137 11.82 0.24 11.01
C TYR A 137 10.55 0.88 10.44
N PHE A 138 10.42 0.88 9.11
CA PHE A 138 9.24 1.39 8.41
C PHE A 138 8.01 0.52 8.68
N ALA A 139 8.13 -0.80 8.63
CA ALA A 139 7.02 -1.72 8.85
C ALA A 139 6.33 -1.53 10.21
N LYS A 140 7.07 -1.13 11.23
CA LYS A 140 6.54 -0.88 12.58
C LYS A 140 5.86 0.49 12.73
N ARG A 141 5.98 1.42 11.77
CA ARG A 141 5.57 2.83 11.90
C ARG A 141 4.60 3.30 10.86
N VAL A 142 4.78 2.87 9.61
CA VAL A 142 4.00 3.39 8.48
C VAL A 142 2.56 2.88 8.55
N PRO A 143 1.55 3.78 8.57
CA PRO A 143 0.15 3.42 8.80
C PRO A 143 -0.55 2.91 7.53
N VAL A 144 -0.07 1.80 6.99
CA VAL A 144 -0.63 1.16 5.78
C VAL A 144 -0.87 -0.33 5.98
N SER A 145 -1.69 -0.92 5.14
CA SER A 145 -1.95 -2.36 5.14
C SER A 145 -0.96 -3.16 4.28
N ARG A 146 -0.26 -2.49 3.36
CA ARG A 146 0.72 -3.12 2.45
C ARG A 146 1.98 -2.29 2.35
N ILE A 147 3.11 -2.95 2.55
CA ILE A 147 4.45 -2.39 2.30
C ILE A 147 5.09 -3.22 1.20
N CYS A 148 5.34 -2.59 0.07
CA CYS A 148 5.99 -3.20 -1.09
C CYS A 148 7.47 -2.84 -1.06
N VAL A 149 8.36 -3.84 -1.12
CA VAL A 149 9.81 -3.61 -1.08
C VAL A 149 10.41 -3.95 -2.44
N ASN A 150 11.18 -3.03 -3.00
CA ASN A 150 11.87 -3.16 -4.29
C ASN A 150 10.95 -3.51 -5.46
N THR A 151 9.72 -2.99 -5.43
CA THR A 151 8.73 -3.14 -6.51
C THR A 151 7.84 -1.89 -6.57
N PRO A 152 7.31 -1.53 -7.75
CA PRO A 152 6.35 -0.43 -7.86
C PRO A 152 5.10 -0.69 -7.02
N SER A 153 4.55 0.37 -6.41
CA SER A 153 3.41 0.29 -5.49
C SER A 153 2.19 -0.40 -6.11
N THR A 154 1.81 -0.03 -7.33
CA THR A 154 0.66 -0.66 -8.01
C THR A 154 0.91 -2.15 -8.27
N MET A 155 2.02 -2.50 -8.90
CA MET A 155 2.32 -3.88 -9.27
C MET A 155 2.50 -4.77 -8.04
N GLY A 156 3.21 -4.27 -7.03
CA GLY A 156 3.39 -4.96 -5.76
C GLY A 156 2.08 -5.13 -5.00
N GLY A 157 1.32 -4.05 -4.88
CA GLY A 157 0.08 -4.01 -4.12
C GLY A 157 -1.03 -4.90 -4.67
N ILE A 158 -1.18 -4.99 -5.98
CA ILE A 158 -2.17 -5.87 -6.62
C ILE A 158 -1.74 -7.34 -6.69
N GLY A 159 -0.55 -7.69 -6.21
CA GLY A 159 -0.04 -9.06 -6.23
C GLY A 159 0.58 -9.50 -7.57
N ALA A 160 0.86 -8.57 -8.50
CA ALA A 160 1.45 -8.91 -9.80
C ALA A 160 2.96 -9.19 -9.72
N SER A 161 3.68 -8.56 -8.80
CA SER A 161 5.12 -8.72 -8.58
C SER A 161 5.50 -9.16 -7.17
N THR A 162 4.50 -9.56 -6.37
CA THR A 162 4.67 -10.03 -4.99
C THR A 162 3.84 -11.30 -4.77
N ALA A 163 3.99 -11.93 -3.61
CA ALA A 163 3.18 -13.06 -3.20
C ALA A 163 1.81 -12.68 -2.59
N LEU A 164 1.40 -11.43 -2.68
CA LEU A 164 0.07 -11.01 -2.27
C LEU A 164 -0.99 -11.63 -3.19
N LEU A 165 -2.17 -11.88 -2.64
CA LEU A 165 -3.29 -12.40 -3.42
C LEU A 165 -3.62 -11.43 -4.57
N PRO A 166 -3.65 -11.89 -5.83
CA PRO A 166 -3.97 -11.01 -6.97
C PRO A 166 -5.37 -10.40 -6.83
N SER A 167 -5.45 -9.08 -6.82
CA SER A 167 -6.71 -8.35 -6.73
C SER A 167 -6.54 -6.89 -7.15
N LEU A 168 -7.58 -6.31 -7.76
CA LEU A 168 -7.70 -4.87 -7.99
C LEU A 168 -8.48 -4.15 -6.88
N THR A 169 -9.07 -4.91 -5.94
CA THR A 169 -9.75 -4.35 -4.77
C THR A 169 -8.88 -4.56 -3.55
N LEU A 170 -8.34 -3.46 -3.03
CA LEU A 170 -7.37 -3.45 -1.94
C LEU A 170 -8.00 -2.89 -0.67
N GLY A 171 -8.09 -3.72 0.37
CA GLY A 171 -8.57 -3.27 1.68
C GLY A 171 -7.56 -2.36 2.36
N CYS A 172 -8.04 -1.33 3.05
CA CYS A 172 -7.20 -0.38 3.79
C CYS A 172 -7.17 -0.66 5.30
N GLY A 173 -7.83 -1.73 5.76
CA GLY A 173 -7.89 -2.13 7.16
C GLY A 173 -8.64 -1.13 8.05
N ALA A 174 -8.74 -1.42 9.33
CA ALA A 174 -9.41 -0.56 10.30
C ALA A 174 -8.77 0.84 10.37
N ILE A 175 -7.46 0.93 10.22
CA ILE A 175 -6.71 2.20 10.22
C ILE A 175 -7.13 3.13 9.06
N GLY A 176 -7.54 2.55 7.93
CA GLY A 176 -8.07 3.26 6.77
C GLY A 176 -9.59 3.33 6.72
N GLY A 177 -10.28 2.88 7.78
CA GLY A 177 -11.75 2.87 7.84
C GLY A 177 -12.41 1.77 7.01
N SER A 178 -11.68 0.70 6.69
CA SER A 178 -12.14 -0.42 5.86
C SER A 178 -12.36 -1.68 6.69
N ALA A 179 -13.23 -2.58 6.23
CA ALA A 179 -13.54 -3.83 6.91
C ALA A 179 -12.42 -4.88 6.82
N THR A 180 -11.56 -4.80 5.83
CA THR A 180 -10.42 -5.72 5.64
C THR A 180 -9.16 -4.97 5.27
N SER A 181 -8.01 -5.52 5.65
CA SER A 181 -6.68 -5.06 5.22
C SER A 181 -6.13 -5.87 4.04
N GLU A 182 -6.83 -6.90 3.62
CA GLU A 182 -6.37 -7.85 2.61
C GLU A 182 -6.70 -7.39 1.18
N ASN A 183 -6.04 -8.02 0.22
CA ASN A 183 -6.47 -7.98 -1.17
C ASN A 183 -7.76 -8.79 -1.28
N VAL A 184 -8.84 -8.17 -1.76
CA VAL A 184 -10.17 -8.79 -1.76
C VAL A 184 -10.29 -9.76 -2.93
N GLY A 185 -10.44 -11.02 -2.59
CA GLY A 185 -10.68 -12.12 -3.53
C GLY A 185 -11.96 -12.88 -3.18
N PRO A 186 -12.21 -14.04 -3.81
CA PRO A 186 -13.40 -14.85 -3.54
C PRO A 186 -13.53 -15.27 -2.07
N MET A 187 -12.41 -15.45 -1.37
CA MET A 187 -12.41 -15.87 0.04
C MET A 187 -13.04 -14.82 0.97
N GLN A 188 -12.86 -13.53 0.68
CA GLN A 188 -13.46 -12.43 1.46
C GLN A 188 -14.98 -12.30 1.25
N LEU A 189 -15.52 -12.99 0.25
CA LEU A 189 -16.96 -13.04 -0.03
C LEU A 189 -17.63 -14.27 0.60
N LEU A 190 -16.86 -15.20 1.18
CA LEU A 190 -17.39 -16.39 1.82
C LEU A 190 -17.82 -16.10 3.27
N ASN A 191 -18.96 -16.63 3.65
CA ASN A 191 -19.38 -16.66 5.05
C ASN A 191 -18.76 -17.90 5.74
N LEU A 192 -17.66 -17.70 6.43
CA LEU A 192 -16.95 -18.76 7.15
C LEU A 192 -17.69 -19.12 8.44
N ARG A 193 -17.82 -20.42 8.69
CA ARG A 193 -18.36 -20.96 9.93
C ARG A 193 -17.33 -21.87 10.58
N TYR A 194 -17.11 -21.65 11.86
CA TYR A 194 -16.18 -22.45 12.63
C TYR A 194 -16.95 -23.37 13.59
N VAL A 195 -16.51 -24.62 13.70
CA VAL A 195 -16.93 -25.57 14.74
C VAL A 195 -15.75 -25.71 15.68
N ALA A 196 -15.93 -25.27 16.92
CA ALA A 196 -14.88 -25.30 17.93
C ALA A 196 -15.24 -26.33 19.00
N MET A 197 -14.35 -27.28 19.23
CA MET A 197 -14.48 -28.29 20.29
C MET A 197 -13.81 -27.78 21.56
N GLY A 198 -14.42 -28.01 22.72
CA GLY A 198 -13.79 -27.75 24.00
C GLY A 198 -12.54 -28.63 24.17
N MET A 199 -11.43 -28.03 24.58
CA MET A 199 -10.15 -28.72 24.78
C MET A 199 -9.66 -28.67 26.22
N LEU A 200 -10.18 -27.75 27.02
CA LEU A 200 -9.79 -27.53 28.41
C LEU A 200 -11.04 -27.45 29.28
N GLU A 201 -10.99 -28.04 30.46
CA GLU A 201 -12.02 -27.86 31.49
C GLU A 201 -11.77 -26.53 32.25
N MET A 202 -12.81 -26.06 32.95
CA MET A 202 -12.72 -24.79 33.68
C MET A 202 -11.68 -24.81 34.82
N GLU A 203 -11.46 -26.00 35.39
CA GLU A 203 -10.46 -26.23 36.43
C GLU A 203 -9.05 -26.06 35.89
N ASP A 204 -8.77 -26.55 34.67
CA ASP A 204 -7.48 -26.41 33.99
C ASP A 204 -7.21 -24.95 33.64
N ILE A 205 -8.24 -24.26 33.16
CA ILE A 205 -8.15 -22.82 32.83
C ILE A 205 -7.85 -22.02 34.10
N ARG A 206 -8.57 -22.27 35.21
CA ARG A 206 -8.34 -21.57 36.48
C ARG A 206 -6.96 -21.84 37.06
N ALA A 207 -6.48 -23.07 36.94
CA ALA A 207 -5.12 -23.42 37.39
C ALA A 207 -4.02 -22.74 36.58
N SER A 208 -4.28 -22.39 35.32
CA SER A 208 -3.33 -21.72 34.45
C SER A 208 -3.35 -20.17 34.58
N LEU A 209 -4.40 -19.62 35.21
CA LEU A 209 -4.50 -18.15 35.38
C LEU A 209 -3.46 -17.67 36.41
N PRO A 210 -2.90 -16.44 36.20
CA PRO A 210 -2.06 -15.84 37.22
C PRO A 210 -2.86 -15.54 38.48
N ASP A 211 -2.23 -15.69 39.64
CA ASP A 211 -2.85 -15.28 40.90
C ASP A 211 -2.90 -13.76 40.97
N CYS A 212 -4.11 -13.21 40.87
CA CYS A 212 -4.38 -11.79 40.96
C CYS A 212 -4.96 -11.40 42.34
N SER A 213 -4.93 -12.27 43.34
CA SER A 213 -5.50 -12.01 44.68
C SER A 213 -4.84 -10.87 45.42
N SER A 214 -3.61 -10.50 45.06
CA SER A 214 -2.84 -9.36 45.60
C SER A 214 -3.10 -8.03 44.88
N GLY A 215 -3.98 -7.99 43.90
CA GLY A 215 -4.24 -6.80 43.08
C GLY A 215 -3.17 -6.51 41.99
N VAL A 216 -2.13 -7.31 41.93
CA VAL A 216 -1.09 -7.29 40.88
C VAL A 216 -1.12 -8.62 40.16
N CYS A 217 -1.48 -8.62 38.89
CA CYS A 217 -1.38 -9.82 38.03
C CYS A 217 0.09 -10.15 37.75
N VAL A 218 0.62 -11.15 38.40
CA VAL A 218 1.97 -11.68 38.10
C VAL A 218 1.78 -12.74 37.00
N MET A 219 2.23 -12.44 35.80
CA MET A 219 2.30 -13.43 34.71
C MET A 219 3.30 -14.52 35.14
N LYS A 220 2.83 -15.78 35.25
CA LYS A 220 3.75 -16.91 35.36
C LYS A 220 4.64 -16.92 34.12
N ASN A 221 5.94 -17.16 34.33
CA ASN A 221 6.90 -17.18 33.21
C ASN A 221 6.41 -18.13 32.11
N ALA A 222 6.61 -17.75 30.85
CA ALA A 222 6.23 -18.56 29.69
C ALA A 222 6.81 -19.99 29.68
N ALA A 223 7.82 -20.25 30.53
CA ALA A 223 8.41 -21.58 30.75
C ALA A 223 7.49 -22.53 31.53
N ASP A 224 6.53 -22.01 32.28
CA ASP A 224 5.59 -22.81 33.08
C ASP A 224 4.23 -23.01 32.37
N ALA A 225 4.07 -22.49 31.16
CA ALA A 225 2.88 -22.77 30.35
C ALA A 225 2.91 -24.24 29.92
N PRO A 226 1.82 -25.02 30.10
CA PRO A 226 1.75 -26.35 29.54
C PRO A 226 2.07 -26.28 28.05
N ALA A 227 2.94 -27.15 27.55
CA ALA A 227 3.33 -27.18 26.15
C ALA A 227 2.07 -27.08 25.31
N ALA A 228 2.02 -26.04 24.47
CA ALA A 228 0.87 -25.84 23.60
C ALA A 228 0.54 -27.16 22.93
N ALA A 229 -0.70 -27.60 23.08
CA ALA A 229 -1.18 -28.80 22.39
C ALA A 229 -0.75 -28.65 20.92
N PRO A 230 -0.28 -29.71 20.26
CA PRO A 230 0.25 -29.63 18.93
C PRO A 230 -0.81 -28.89 18.09
N THR A 231 -0.48 -27.70 17.68
CA THR A 231 -1.27 -26.97 16.69
C THR A 231 -1.40 -27.96 15.54
N MET A 232 -2.58 -28.53 15.36
CA MET A 232 -2.90 -29.12 14.09
C MET A 232 -2.62 -28.04 13.09
N ALA A 233 -1.53 -28.19 12.35
CA ALA A 233 -1.23 -27.33 11.23
C ALA A 233 -2.56 -27.22 10.48
N ALA A 234 -3.08 -26.00 10.37
CA ALA A 234 -4.15 -25.74 9.42
C ALA A 234 -3.70 -26.46 8.15
N PRO A 235 -4.55 -27.30 7.55
CA PRO A 235 -4.15 -27.98 6.34
C PRO A 235 -3.56 -26.88 5.48
N ALA A 236 -2.25 -26.96 5.25
CA ALA A 236 -1.61 -26.08 4.30
C ALA A 236 -2.54 -26.19 3.10
N ALA A 237 -3.21 -25.10 2.77
CA ALA A 237 -3.89 -25.04 1.49
C ALA A 237 -2.77 -25.39 0.54
N SER A 238 -2.69 -26.65 0.19
CA SER A 238 -1.90 -27.13 -0.90
C SER A 238 -2.41 -26.26 -2.02
N ALA A 239 -1.72 -25.17 -2.28
CA ALA A 239 -1.66 -24.62 -3.59
C ALA A 239 -1.04 -25.77 -4.41
N ALA A 240 -1.87 -26.75 -4.74
CA ALA A 240 -1.64 -27.53 -5.91
C ALA A 240 -1.57 -26.48 -6.98
N SER A 241 -0.35 -26.06 -7.31
CA SER A 241 -0.04 -25.48 -8.59
C SER A 241 -0.42 -26.57 -9.57
N THR A 242 -1.68 -26.59 -9.95
CA THR A 242 -2.09 -27.24 -11.18
C THR A 242 -1.44 -26.39 -12.25
N ASN A 243 -0.17 -26.71 -12.56
CA ASN A 243 0.44 -26.32 -13.80
C ASN A 243 -0.40 -27.03 -14.87
N LEU A 244 -1.51 -26.37 -15.23
CA LEU A 244 -2.26 -26.76 -16.43
C LEU A 244 -1.26 -26.54 -17.57
N ASN A 245 -0.98 -27.58 -18.33
CA ASN A 245 -0.24 -27.42 -19.57
C ASN A 245 -1.09 -26.58 -20.55
N ASP A 246 -0.46 -26.02 -21.56
CA ASP A 246 -1.14 -25.11 -22.50
C ASP A 246 -2.40 -25.72 -23.11
N THR A 247 -2.38 -27.04 -23.38
CA THR A 247 -3.56 -27.77 -23.90
C THR A 247 -4.72 -27.83 -22.92
N GLN A 248 -4.45 -27.98 -21.64
CA GLN A 248 -5.48 -27.99 -20.60
C GLN A 248 -6.08 -26.58 -20.34
N MET A 249 -5.24 -25.56 -20.49
CA MET A 249 -5.69 -24.17 -20.41
C MET A 249 -6.61 -23.82 -21.57
N ASP A 250 -6.25 -24.20 -22.81
CA ASP A 250 -7.06 -23.98 -24.01
C ASP A 250 -8.41 -24.70 -23.91
N GLU A 251 -8.44 -25.92 -23.39
CA GLU A 251 -9.67 -26.67 -23.19
C GLU A 251 -10.57 -26.02 -22.12
N LEU A 252 -10.01 -25.49 -21.06
CA LEU A 252 -10.73 -24.76 -20.01
C LEU A 252 -11.34 -23.47 -20.56
N VAL A 253 -10.56 -22.70 -21.29
CA VAL A 253 -11.00 -21.45 -21.94
C VAL A 253 -12.14 -21.74 -22.93
N ARG A 254 -12.03 -22.79 -23.75
CA ARG A 254 -13.08 -23.19 -24.67
C ARG A 254 -14.38 -23.54 -23.95
N LYS A 255 -14.32 -24.31 -22.84
CA LYS A 255 -15.50 -24.66 -22.03
C LYS A 255 -16.16 -23.44 -21.39
N ILE A 256 -15.37 -22.44 -20.98
CA ILE A 256 -15.91 -21.19 -20.44
C ILE A 256 -16.64 -20.40 -21.53
N ILE A 257 -16.04 -20.25 -22.70
CA ILE A 257 -16.65 -19.54 -23.84
C ILE A 257 -17.96 -20.21 -24.25
N GLU A 258 -17.98 -21.54 -24.35
CA GLU A 258 -19.18 -22.31 -24.72
C GLU A 258 -20.31 -22.14 -23.69
N ARG A 259 -19.98 -22.07 -22.39
CA ARG A 259 -20.95 -21.76 -21.33
C ARG A 259 -21.50 -20.34 -21.39
N LEU A 260 -20.66 -19.38 -21.74
CA LEU A 260 -21.09 -17.97 -21.86
C LEU A 260 -21.93 -17.70 -23.12
N GLN A 261 -21.77 -18.53 -24.16
CA GLN A 261 -22.58 -18.42 -25.38
C GLN A 261 -23.94 -19.12 -25.26
N ASN A 262 -24.10 -20.02 -24.28
CA ASN A 262 -25.33 -20.80 -24.05
C ASN A 262 -26.10 -20.30 -22.79
N ALA A 263 -25.70 -19.18 -22.19
CA ALA A 263 -26.36 -18.50 -21.07
C ALA A 263 -27.02 -17.20 -21.54
#